data_10af665c287fdadc8af9c1371c9cc475
#
_entry.id   10af665c287fdadc8af9c1371c9cc475
#
_cell.length_a   1.000
_cell.length_b   1.000
_cell.length_c   1.000
_cell.angle_alpha   90.00
_cell.angle_beta   90.00
_cell.angle_gamma   90.00
#
_symmetry.space_group_name_H-M   'P 1'
#
loop_
_entity.id
_entity.type
_entity.pdbx_description
1 polymer ?
#
loop_
_entity_poly.entity_id
_entity_poly.type
_entity_poly.pdbx_seq_one_letter_code
_entity_poly.pdbx_strand_id
1 'polypeptide(L)'
;LVNPNGILFGKTAQVNVGQLTASTRSLEKAALNSFNGSLSPLDAGGAANVKADIINLGKLKAGKLVLEGNNLSIIGSDSLEVADKSKITLRAGENINIGYEVTDKTTIDVGDGKGNTHQVSDYGKGGGDKASDVLSTASVTDLKGSAKSINDAMLVHDVYELQAIDRNTGTINGSSYVVGNYMLAGDIDAGDTKNWNSGRGFDPIGRLNRTGNGVTGSFSGAFDGICHSIQNLYIRQIGNQYDGYIGFF
;
A
#
# COMPACT_ATOMS: atom_id res chain seq x y z
N LEU A 1 19.89 -8.88 8.67
CA LEU A 1 19.10 -9.90 7.95
C LEU A 1 19.28 -9.70 6.45
N VAL A 2 19.73 -10.73 5.76
CA VAL A 2 19.88 -10.68 4.29
C VAL A 2 19.18 -11.89 3.68
N ASN A 3 18.28 -11.66 2.74
CA ASN A 3 17.59 -12.71 2.01
C ASN A 3 17.25 -12.26 0.58
N PRO A 4 17.94 -12.74 -0.46
CA PRO A 4 17.71 -12.30 -1.84
C PRO A 4 16.36 -12.75 -2.42
N ASN A 5 15.63 -13.63 -1.74
CA ASN A 5 14.31 -14.11 -2.15
C ASN A 5 13.15 -13.28 -1.58
N GLY A 6 13.47 -12.23 -0.79
CA GLY A 6 12.48 -11.38 -0.14
C GLY A 6 12.44 -11.54 1.38
N ILE A 7 11.90 -10.52 2.05
CA ILE A 7 11.77 -10.48 3.51
C ILE A 7 10.34 -10.08 3.84
N LEU A 8 9.65 -10.89 4.65
CA LEU A 8 8.36 -10.58 5.21
C LEU A 8 8.45 -10.52 6.74
N PHE A 9 8.17 -9.36 7.31
CA PHE A 9 7.84 -9.21 8.73
C PHE A 9 6.32 -9.30 8.87
N GLY A 10 5.82 -10.45 9.32
CA GLY A 10 4.37 -10.70 9.45
C GLY A 10 3.70 -9.84 10.52
N LYS A 11 2.36 -9.84 10.57
CA LYS A 11 1.54 -9.00 11.48
C LYS A 11 1.90 -9.14 12.97
N THR A 12 2.33 -10.31 13.39
CA THR A 12 2.72 -10.57 14.78
C THR A 12 4.21 -10.41 15.04
N ALA A 13 4.98 -10.04 14.01
CA ALA A 13 6.42 -9.84 14.15
C ALA A 13 6.69 -8.63 15.04
N GLN A 14 7.54 -8.85 16.05
CA GLN A 14 8.05 -7.80 16.92
C GLN A 14 9.57 -7.92 16.97
N VAL A 15 10.25 -6.94 16.37
CA VAL A 15 11.70 -6.82 16.41
C VAL A 15 12.05 -5.70 17.38
N ASN A 16 12.94 -5.96 18.36
CA ASN A 16 13.42 -4.97 19.30
C ASN A 16 14.93 -5.12 19.46
N VAL A 17 15.68 -4.29 18.77
CA VAL A 17 17.15 -4.39 18.68
C VAL A 17 17.82 -3.02 18.68
N GLY A 18 19.11 -2.95 19.02
CA GLY A 18 19.89 -1.72 18.89
C GLY A 18 20.00 -1.25 17.44
N GLN A 19 20.20 -2.16 16.51
CA GLN A 19 20.26 -1.85 15.08
C GLN A 19 19.67 -3.01 14.27
N LEU A 20 18.82 -2.66 13.29
CA LEU A 20 18.31 -3.60 12.29
C LEU A 20 18.76 -3.15 10.90
N THR A 21 19.38 -4.06 10.18
CA THR A 21 19.57 -3.95 8.73
C THR A 21 18.89 -5.15 8.06
N ALA A 22 17.92 -4.91 7.19
CA ALA A 22 17.26 -5.91 6.38
C ALA A 22 17.49 -5.58 4.89
N SER A 23 18.02 -6.53 4.12
CA SER A 23 18.35 -6.32 2.71
C SER A 23 18.01 -7.55 1.88
N THR A 24 17.46 -7.34 0.69
CA THR A 24 17.24 -8.38 -0.32
C THR A 24 18.37 -8.46 -1.34
N ARG A 25 19.47 -7.77 -1.08
CA ARG A 25 20.69 -7.87 -1.88
C ARG A 25 21.27 -9.29 -1.83
N SER A 26 21.67 -9.84 -2.98
CA SER A 26 22.45 -11.08 -2.97
C SER A 26 23.87 -10.80 -2.46
N LEU A 27 24.34 -11.63 -1.54
CA LEU A 27 25.73 -11.60 -1.10
C LEU A 27 26.57 -12.42 -2.06
N GLU A 28 27.57 -11.80 -2.66
CA GLU A 28 28.57 -12.56 -3.40
C GLU A 28 29.42 -13.40 -2.44
N LYS A 29 29.81 -14.59 -2.93
CA LYS A 29 30.63 -15.54 -2.13
C LYS A 29 31.94 -14.92 -1.61
N ALA A 30 32.50 -13.96 -2.37
CA ALA A 30 33.67 -13.21 -1.97
C ALA A 30 33.45 -12.30 -0.76
N ALA A 31 32.26 -11.70 -0.65
CA ALA A 31 31.88 -10.85 0.48
C ALA A 31 31.67 -11.66 1.79
N LEU A 32 31.13 -12.89 1.65
CA LEU A 32 31.00 -13.82 2.78
C LEU A 32 32.36 -14.29 3.32
N ASN A 33 33.33 -14.51 2.43
CA ASN A 33 34.67 -14.97 2.82
C ASN A 33 35.51 -13.89 3.48
N SER A 34 35.17 -12.60 3.30
CA SER A 34 35.84 -11.46 3.92
C SER A 34 35.11 -10.92 5.15
N PHE A 35 34.10 -11.65 5.66
CA PHE A 35 33.31 -11.24 6.81
C PHE A 35 34.17 -11.17 8.07
N ASN A 36 34.51 -9.97 8.49
CA ASN A 36 35.29 -9.68 9.71
C ASN A 36 34.44 -9.05 10.83
N GLY A 37 33.12 -9.22 10.80
CA GLY A 37 32.20 -8.62 11.77
C GLY A 37 31.81 -7.17 11.48
N SER A 38 32.35 -6.54 10.44
CA SER A 38 32.12 -5.14 10.08
C SER A 38 31.37 -4.95 8.76
N LEU A 39 30.87 -6.02 8.12
CA LEU A 39 30.19 -5.90 6.84
C LEU A 39 28.90 -5.08 6.98
N SER A 40 28.92 -3.89 6.38
CA SER A 40 27.68 -3.30 5.88
C SER A 40 27.24 -4.12 4.67
N PRO A 41 26.07 -4.78 4.69
CA PRO A 41 25.54 -5.48 3.51
C PRO A 41 25.39 -4.57 2.29
N LEU A 42 25.46 -3.25 2.53
CA LEU A 42 25.30 -2.19 1.54
C LEU A 42 26.58 -1.94 0.72
N ASP A 43 27.73 -2.38 1.21
CA ASP A 43 29.02 -2.16 0.57
C ASP A 43 29.45 -3.31 -0.36
N ALA A 44 28.80 -4.48 -0.23
CA ALA A 44 29.13 -5.69 -0.96
C ALA A 44 28.22 -5.87 -2.20
N GLY A 45 28.74 -5.55 -3.36
CA GLY A 45 28.09 -5.81 -4.64
C GLY A 45 27.06 -4.73 -5.07
N GLY A 46 27.08 -4.35 -6.31
CA GLY A 46 26.31 -3.23 -6.86
C GLY A 46 24.78 -3.35 -6.75
N ALA A 47 24.12 -2.24 -6.92
CA ALA A 47 22.67 -2.06 -6.96
C ALA A 47 21.92 -3.02 -7.93
N ALA A 48 22.63 -3.67 -8.84
CA ALA A 48 22.09 -4.57 -9.87
C ALA A 48 21.49 -5.88 -9.33
N ASN A 49 21.76 -6.25 -8.06
CA ASN A 49 21.38 -7.55 -7.51
C ASN A 49 20.23 -7.53 -6.52
N VAL A 50 19.53 -6.40 -6.38
CA VAL A 50 18.34 -6.26 -5.53
C VAL A 50 17.11 -6.48 -6.41
N LYS A 51 16.47 -7.65 -6.32
CA LYS A 51 15.33 -8.03 -7.17
C LYS A 51 14.08 -8.41 -6.39
N ALA A 52 14.19 -8.58 -5.09
CA ALA A 52 13.09 -9.00 -4.24
C ALA A 52 12.67 -7.90 -3.27
N ASP A 53 11.47 -8.02 -2.75
CA ASP A 53 10.81 -7.00 -1.96
C ASP A 53 10.97 -7.21 -0.46
N ILE A 54 10.81 -6.14 0.31
CA ILE A 54 10.60 -6.20 1.76
C ILE A 54 9.16 -5.77 2.06
N ILE A 55 8.45 -6.61 2.78
CA ILE A 55 7.10 -6.33 3.26
C ILE A 55 7.14 -6.29 4.79
N ASN A 56 6.66 -5.21 5.38
CA ASN A 56 6.55 -5.07 6.84
C ASN A 56 5.09 -4.85 7.27
N LEU A 57 4.52 -5.85 7.93
CA LEU A 57 3.21 -5.82 8.58
C LEU A 57 3.32 -5.79 10.12
N GLY A 58 4.54 -5.90 10.66
CA GLY A 58 4.83 -5.99 12.09
C GLY A 58 5.42 -4.71 12.67
N LYS A 59 5.94 -4.79 13.88
CA LYS A 59 6.61 -3.70 14.59
C LYS A 59 8.12 -3.87 14.56
N LEU A 60 8.83 -2.89 14.01
CA LEU A 60 10.28 -2.85 13.93
C LEU A 60 10.82 -1.76 14.86
N LYS A 61 11.17 -2.12 16.09
CA LYS A 61 11.76 -1.23 17.07
C LYS A 61 13.28 -1.33 17.02
N ALA A 62 13.94 -0.21 16.74
CA ALA A 62 15.40 -0.16 16.66
C ALA A 62 15.96 1.21 17.03
N GLY A 63 17.24 1.26 17.46
CA GLY A 63 17.98 2.51 17.57
C GLY A 63 18.41 3.06 16.20
N LYS A 64 18.66 2.16 15.23
CA LYS A 64 18.92 2.46 13.82
C LYS A 64 18.25 1.41 12.93
N LEU A 65 17.59 1.84 11.87
CA LEU A 65 16.88 0.96 10.94
C LEU A 65 17.34 1.19 9.49
N VAL A 66 17.67 0.12 8.79
CA VAL A 66 17.96 0.13 7.36
C VAL A 66 17.13 -0.94 6.69
N LEU A 67 16.30 -0.56 5.72
CA LEU A 67 15.56 -1.47 4.84
C LEU A 67 16.01 -1.23 3.40
N GLU A 68 16.41 -2.30 2.70
CA GLU A 68 16.87 -2.24 1.32
C GLU A 68 16.25 -3.38 0.50
N GLY A 69 15.42 -3.05 -0.49
CA GLY A 69 14.72 -4.00 -1.35
C GLY A 69 14.44 -3.47 -2.75
N ASN A 70 13.87 -4.29 -3.62
CA ASN A 70 13.38 -3.79 -4.91
C ASN A 70 12.16 -2.90 -4.71
N ASN A 71 11.14 -3.41 -3.99
CA ASN A 71 10.08 -2.59 -3.41
C ASN A 71 10.11 -2.68 -1.89
N LEU A 72 9.69 -1.62 -1.22
CA LEU A 72 9.40 -1.61 0.20
C LEU A 72 7.91 -1.33 0.37
N SER A 73 7.15 -2.28 0.96
CA SER A 73 5.74 -2.10 1.32
C SER A 73 5.60 -2.19 2.84
N ILE A 74 5.18 -1.11 3.47
CA ILE A 74 5.17 -0.95 4.93
C ILE A 74 3.76 -0.55 5.36
N ILE A 75 3.16 -1.29 6.31
CA ILE A 75 1.77 -1.09 6.73
C ILE A 75 1.49 0.30 7.31
N GLY A 76 2.50 0.94 7.87
CA GLY A 76 2.38 2.29 8.40
C GLY A 76 3.71 2.79 8.96
N SER A 77 3.92 4.11 8.96
CA SER A 77 5.13 4.74 9.53
C SER A 77 5.29 4.48 11.03
N ASP A 78 4.18 4.25 11.75
CA ASP A 78 4.15 3.90 13.17
C ASP A 78 4.68 2.49 13.44
N SER A 79 4.72 1.62 12.42
CA SER A 79 5.34 0.30 12.50
C SER A 79 6.86 0.37 12.58
N LEU A 80 7.47 1.51 12.22
CA LEU A 80 8.89 1.79 12.30
C LEU A 80 9.19 2.56 13.59
N GLU A 81 9.31 1.83 14.70
CA GLU A 81 9.52 2.39 16.05
C GLU A 81 10.99 2.79 16.26
N VAL A 82 11.42 3.85 15.59
CA VAL A 82 12.74 4.48 15.76
C VAL A 82 12.52 5.89 16.30
N ALA A 83 13.07 6.18 17.48
CA ALA A 83 12.83 7.44 18.19
C ALA A 83 13.32 8.66 17.38
N ASP A 84 14.49 8.56 16.79
CA ASP A 84 15.06 9.57 15.88
C ASP A 84 14.90 9.11 14.43
N LYS A 85 13.96 9.70 13.71
CA LYS A 85 13.65 9.32 12.32
C LYS A 85 14.82 9.51 11.36
N SER A 86 15.80 10.36 11.70
CA SER A 86 17.05 10.49 10.93
C SER A 86 17.94 9.22 10.95
N LYS A 87 17.64 8.28 11.84
CA LYS A 87 18.28 6.97 11.91
C LYS A 87 17.61 5.90 11.05
N ILE A 88 16.56 6.28 10.31
CA ILE A 88 15.90 5.41 9.35
C ILE A 88 16.52 5.63 7.97
N THR A 89 16.85 4.54 7.30
CA THR A 89 17.27 4.52 5.90
C THR A 89 16.37 3.56 5.13
N LEU A 90 15.68 4.06 4.13
CA LEU A 90 14.86 3.29 3.19
C LEU A 90 15.49 3.38 1.81
N ARG A 91 15.79 2.23 1.20
CA ARG A 91 16.37 2.14 -0.15
C ARG A 91 15.55 1.19 -1.01
N ALA A 92 15.07 1.66 -2.14
CA ALA A 92 14.31 0.82 -3.04
C ALA A 92 14.76 0.97 -4.50
N GLY A 93 14.76 -0.14 -5.23
CA GLY A 93 14.95 -0.14 -6.68
C GLY A 93 13.78 0.56 -7.37
N GLU A 94 12.57 0.14 -7.03
CA GLU A 94 11.33 0.61 -7.65
C GLU A 94 10.54 1.53 -6.71
N ASN A 95 9.76 1.01 -5.78
CA ASN A 95 8.80 1.78 -5.00
C ASN A 95 9.03 1.67 -3.50
N ILE A 96 8.64 2.73 -2.77
CA ILE A 96 8.52 2.75 -1.32
C ILE A 96 7.08 3.15 -1.01
N ASN A 97 6.25 2.15 -0.72
CA ASN A 97 4.83 2.33 -0.40
C ASN A 97 4.66 2.23 1.11
N ILE A 98 4.10 3.25 1.73
CA ILE A 98 3.85 3.24 3.18
C ILE A 98 2.42 3.68 3.45
N GLY A 99 1.71 2.84 4.21
CA GLY A 99 0.33 3.10 4.60
C GLY A 99 0.19 4.26 5.58
N TYR A 100 -0.95 4.94 5.54
CA TYR A 100 -1.37 5.89 6.56
C TYR A 100 -2.88 5.86 6.76
N GLU A 101 -3.32 6.18 7.98
CA GLU A 101 -4.74 6.24 8.32
C GLU A 101 -5.38 7.52 7.80
N VAL A 102 -6.52 7.40 7.13
CA VAL A 102 -7.34 8.54 6.75
C VAL A 102 -8.25 8.89 7.93
N THR A 103 -8.06 10.08 8.49
CA THR A 103 -8.78 10.54 9.69
C THR A 103 -10.14 11.15 9.37
N ASP A 104 -10.29 11.77 8.21
CA ASP A 104 -11.58 12.28 7.77
C ASP A 104 -12.54 11.14 7.45
N LYS A 105 -13.78 11.28 7.90
CA LYS A 105 -14.81 10.25 7.72
C LYS A 105 -15.99 10.79 6.91
N THR A 106 -16.61 9.91 6.16
CA THR A 106 -17.86 10.15 5.44
C THR A 106 -18.81 8.97 5.63
N THR A 107 -20.03 9.12 5.16
CA THR A 107 -21.05 8.07 5.25
C THR A 107 -21.40 7.58 3.85
N ILE A 108 -21.46 6.27 3.66
CA ILE A 108 -21.92 5.64 2.43
C ILE A 108 -23.17 4.81 2.67
N ASP A 109 -24.03 4.72 1.65
CA ASP A 109 -25.11 3.75 1.52
C ASP A 109 -24.73 2.82 0.36
N VAL A 110 -24.71 1.52 0.64
CA VAL A 110 -24.38 0.49 -0.36
C VAL A 110 -25.62 -0.15 -0.99
N GLY A 111 -26.80 0.40 -0.69
CA GLY A 111 -28.05 -0.07 -1.28
C GLY A 111 -28.38 -1.51 -0.89
N ASP A 112 -28.17 -1.88 0.38
CA ASP A 112 -28.41 -3.23 0.91
C ASP A 112 -29.89 -3.56 1.07
N GLY A 113 -30.78 -2.62 0.73
CA GLY A 113 -32.23 -2.72 0.88
C GLY A 113 -32.73 -2.56 2.32
N LYS A 114 -31.85 -2.31 3.28
CA LYS A 114 -32.17 -2.12 4.70
C LYS A 114 -32.04 -0.66 5.14
N GLY A 115 -31.50 0.20 4.26
CA GLY A 115 -31.23 1.61 4.55
C GLY A 115 -30.07 1.81 5.55
N ASN A 116 -29.20 0.82 5.68
CA ASN A 116 -28.01 0.94 6.52
C ASN A 116 -26.99 1.87 5.88
N THR A 117 -26.42 2.72 6.70
CA THR A 117 -25.30 3.57 6.31
C THR A 117 -24.06 3.19 7.09
N HIS A 118 -22.90 3.29 6.46
CA HIS A 118 -21.62 2.94 7.05
C HIS A 118 -20.70 4.15 7.09
N GLN A 119 -20.04 4.37 8.22
CA GLN A 119 -18.96 5.34 8.31
C GLN A 119 -17.69 4.75 7.75
N VAL A 120 -17.10 5.43 6.79
CA VAL A 120 -15.87 5.03 6.09
C VAL A 120 -14.89 6.19 6.02
N SER A 121 -13.66 5.89 5.66
CA SER A 121 -12.65 6.91 5.36
C SER A 121 -13.09 7.78 4.17
N ASP A 122 -13.00 9.11 4.35
CA ASP A 122 -13.24 10.07 3.26
C ASP A 122 -11.94 10.25 2.45
N TYR A 123 -11.70 9.34 1.53
CA TYR A 123 -10.47 9.34 0.72
C TYR A 123 -10.32 10.60 -0.15
N GLY A 124 -11.42 11.26 -0.49
CA GLY A 124 -11.41 12.50 -1.26
C GLY A 124 -10.90 13.71 -0.47
N LYS A 125 -11.13 13.73 0.86
CA LYS A 125 -10.60 14.75 1.75
C LYS A 125 -9.23 14.36 2.30
N GLY A 126 -9.03 13.08 2.57
CA GLY A 126 -7.80 12.56 3.17
C GLY A 126 -7.75 12.81 4.68
N GLY A 127 -6.83 13.67 5.09
CA GLY A 127 -6.48 13.84 6.51
C GLY A 127 -5.59 12.71 7.02
N GLY A 128 -5.01 12.90 8.21
CA GLY A 128 -4.07 11.96 8.83
C GLY A 128 -2.60 12.27 8.54
N ASP A 129 -1.74 11.60 9.28
CA ASP A 129 -0.30 11.81 9.22
C ASP A 129 0.32 10.96 8.11
N LYS A 130 0.55 11.56 6.95
CA LYS A 130 1.22 10.90 5.83
C LYS A 130 2.61 10.42 6.22
N ALA A 131 2.98 9.26 5.74
CA ALA A 131 4.27 8.66 6.03
C ALA A 131 5.44 9.54 5.53
N SER A 132 5.29 10.21 4.39
CA SER A 132 6.26 11.16 3.86
C SER A 132 6.54 12.33 4.81
N ASP A 133 5.52 12.81 5.53
CA ASP A 133 5.67 13.88 6.52
C ASP A 133 6.32 13.36 7.81
N VAL A 134 5.84 12.21 8.33
CA VAL A 134 6.38 11.57 9.54
C VAL A 134 7.85 11.18 9.37
N LEU A 135 8.22 10.72 8.19
CA LEU A 135 9.56 10.26 7.85
C LEU A 135 10.39 11.32 7.09
N SER A 136 10.04 12.60 7.19
CA SER A 136 10.70 13.69 6.46
C SER A 136 12.19 13.83 6.74
N THR A 137 12.67 13.37 7.91
CA THR A 137 14.10 13.35 8.25
C THR A 137 14.80 12.03 7.94
N ALA A 138 14.08 11.00 7.52
CA ALA A 138 14.65 9.72 7.13
C ALA A 138 15.45 9.85 5.83
N SER A 139 16.49 9.01 5.67
CA SER A 139 17.18 8.90 4.39
C SER A 139 16.37 7.98 3.45
N VAL A 140 15.77 8.55 2.41
CA VAL A 140 14.94 7.85 1.42
C VAL A 140 15.59 7.97 0.05
N THR A 141 16.11 6.86 -0.48
CA THR A 141 16.92 6.87 -1.71
C THR A 141 16.62 5.68 -2.61
N ASP A 142 17.05 5.79 -3.87
CA ASP A 142 17.21 4.63 -4.73
C ASP A 142 18.44 3.78 -4.30
N LEU A 143 18.65 2.68 -4.98
CA LEU A 143 19.80 1.78 -4.69
C LEU A 143 21.17 2.39 -5.03
N LYS A 144 21.19 3.51 -5.76
CA LYS A 144 22.41 4.25 -6.13
C LYS A 144 22.67 5.46 -5.21
N GLY A 145 21.72 5.75 -4.30
CA GLY A 145 21.82 6.86 -3.35
C GLY A 145 21.15 8.16 -3.81
N SER A 146 20.47 8.18 -4.96
CA SER A 146 19.69 9.34 -5.38
C SER A 146 18.40 9.45 -4.56
N ALA A 147 17.98 10.67 -4.24
CA ALA A 147 16.75 10.90 -3.49
C ALA A 147 15.53 10.25 -4.16
N LYS A 148 14.65 9.67 -3.36
CA LYS A 148 13.42 8.99 -3.78
C LYS A 148 12.26 9.44 -2.91
N SER A 149 11.05 9.41 -3.48
CA SER A 149 9.83 9.75 -2.76
C SER A 149 9.22 8.51 -2.09
N ILE A 150 8.53 8.74 -0.97
CA ILE A 150 7.60 7.79 -0.40
C ILE A 150 6.26 7.95 -1.13
N ASN A 151 5.67 6.85 -1.56
CA ASN A 151 4.30 6.80 -2.02
C ASN A 151 3.40 6.59 -0.80
N ASP A 152 2.75 7.65 -0.36
CA ASP A 152 1.77 7.56 0.71
C ASP A 152 0.54 6.80 0.22
N ALA A 153 0.18 5.71 0.90
CA ALA A 153 -0.95 4.87 0.55
C ALA A 153 -2.02 4.93 1.65
N MET A 154 -3.26 5.26 1.28
CA MET A 154 -4.40 5.28 2.19
C MET A 154 -4.79 3.86 2.58
N LEU A 155 -4.91 3.59 3.88
CA LEU A 155 -5.27 2.26 4.37
C LEU A 155 -6.75 1.97 4.12
N VAL A 156 -7.03 0.71 3.78
CA VAL A 156 -8.37 0.17 3.51
C VAL A 156 -8.59 -1.04 4.43
N HIS A 157 -9.56 -0.94 5.35
CA HIS A 157 -9.75 -1.91 6.42
C HIS A 157 -10.86 -2.92 6.14
N ASP A 158 -11.89 -2.52 5.42
CA ASP A 158 -13.06 -3.35 5.18
C ASP A 158 -13.66 -3.13 3.78
N VAL A 159 -14.69 -3.88 3.47
CA VAL A 159 -15.34 -3.84 2.17
C VAL A 159 -16.11 -2.53 1.92
N TYR A 160 -16.53 -1.84 2.97
CA TYR A 160 -17.22 -0.55 2.85
C TYR A 160 -16.23 0.55 2.51
N GLU A 161 -15.07 0.55 3.15
CA GLU A 161 -13.95 1.43 2.77
C GLU A 161 -13.44 1.12 1.36
N LEU A 162 -13.41 -0.17 0.99
CA LEU A 162 -13.05 -0.58 -0.37
C LEU A 162 -14.00 0.03 -1.42
N GLN A 163 -15.31 0.02 -1.16
CA GLN A 163 -16.30 0.65 -2.05
C GLN A 163 -16.17 2.19 -2.05
N ALA A 164 -15.73 2.78 -0.95
CA ALA A 164 -15.56 4.24 -0.85
C ALA A 164 -14.42 4.79 -1.71
N ILE A 165 -13.50 3.95 -2.17
CA ILE A 165 -12.42 4.33 -3.10
C ILE A 165 -13.00 5.04 -4.34
N ASP A 166 -14.12 4.56 -4.86
CA ASP A 166 -14.78 5.12 -6.05
C ASP A 166 -15.20 6.59 -5.91
N ARG A 167 -15.23 7.11 -4.68
CA ARG A 167 -15.56 8.51 -4.39
C ARG A 167 -14.36 9.46 -4.42
N ASN A 168 -13.14 8.92 -4.42
CA ASN A 168 -11.94 9.73 -4.51
C ASN A 168 -11.62 10.07 -5.96
N THR A 169 -12.21 11.15 -6.45
CA THR A 169 -12.08 11.57 -7.84
C THR A 169 -11.14 12.76 -8.00
N GLY A 170 -10.35 12.73 -9.05
CA GLY A 170 -9.46 13.82 -9.46
C GLY A 170 -9.49 14.03 -10.97
N THR A 171 -8.95 15.16 -11.40
CA THR A 171 -8.90 15.52 -12.83
C THR A 171 -7.50 15.33 -13.38
N ILE A 172 -7.39 14.53 -14.44
CA ILE A 172 -6.14 14.32 -15.17
C ILE A 172 -6.41 14.69 -16.63
N ASN A 173 -5.68 15.66 -17.17
CA ASN A 173 -5.84 16.16 -18.56
C ASN A 173 -7.29 16.53 -18.92
N GLY A 174 -8.02 17.12 -17.97
CA GLY A 174 -9.41 17.55 -18.19
C GLY A 174 -10.46 16.45 -18.04
N SER A 175 -10.09 15.22 -17.78
CA SER A 175 -11.00 14.10 -17.54
C SER A 175 -11.01 13.70 -16.06
N SER A 176 -12.16 13.24 -15.57
CA SER A 176 -12.30 12.76 -14.19
C SER A 176 -11.88 11.29 -14.07
N TYR A 177 -11.12 10.98 -13.04
CA TYR A 177 -10.65 9.62 -12.72
C TYR A 177 -10.87 9.34 -11.24
N VAL A 178 -10.98 8.06 -10.87
CA VAL A 178 -10.77 7.63 -9.49
C VAL A 178 -9.26 7.59 -9.26
N VAL A 179 -8.77 8.32 -8.27
CA VAL A 179 -7.34 8.55 -8.04
C VAL A 179 -6.91 8.13 -6.65
N GLY A 180 -5.60 8.05 -6.43
CA GLY A 180 -4.99 7.80 -5.13
C GLY A 180 -4.24 6.47 -5.06
N ASN A 181 -3.38 6.36 -4.04
CA ASN A 181 -2.70 5.13 -3.72
C ASN A 181 -3.36 4.51 -2.49
N TYR A 182 -3.62 3.22 -2.53
CA TYR A 182 -4.32 2.47 -1.50
C TYR A 182 -3.53 1.24 -1.09
N MET A 183 -3.71 0.83 0.14
CA MET A 183 -3.06 -0.36 0.70
C MET A 183 -4.04 -1.09 1.61
N LEU A 184 -4.14 -2.41 1.51
CA LEU A 184 -4.96 -3.20 2.43
C LEU A 184 -4.35 -3.19 3.84
N ALA A 185 -5.15 -2.83 4.84
CA ALA A 185 -4.76 -2.90 6.25
C ALA A 185 -4.90 -4.32 6.84
N GLY A 186 -5.65 -5.18 6.16
CA GLY A 186 -5.94 -6.54 6.59
C GLY A 186 -6.63 -7.35 5.50
N ASP A 187 -6.88 -8.64 5.79
CA ASP A 187 -7.76 -9.45 4.95
C ASP A 187 -9.20 -8.92 5.05
N ILE A 188 -9.88 -8.84 3.92
CA ILE A 188 -11.25 -8.35 3.82
C ILE A 188 -12.19 -9.50 3.46
N ASP A 189 -13.20 -9.75 4.30
CA ASP A 189 -14.36 -10.55 3.91
C ASP A 189 -15.42 -9.64 3.28
N ALA A 190 -15.65 -9.84 1.98
CA ALA A 190 -16.61 -9.08 1.19
C ALA A 190 -17.95 -9.81 0.99
N GLY A 191 -18.27 -10.81 1.83
CA GLY A 191 -19.45 -11.65 1.68
C GLY A 191 -20.80 -10.89 1.72
N ASP A 192 -20.84 -9.75 2.38
CA ASP A 192 -22.03 -8.89 2.43
C ASP A 192 -22.38 -8.28 1.07
N THR A 193 -21.43 -8.17 0.16
CA THR A 193 -21.63 -7.54 -1.15
C THR A 193 -22.72 -8.22 -1.97
N LYS A 194 -23.00 -9.50 -1.76
CA LYS A 194 -24.08 -10.22 -2.47
C LYS A 194 -25.46 -9.56 -2.34
N ASN A 195 -25.66 -8.78 -1.27
CA ASN A 195 -26.93 -8.11 -0.98
C ASN A 195 -26.94 -6.64 -1.43
N TRP A 196 -25.82 -6.11 -1.90
CA TRP A 196 -25.69 -4.70 -2.26
C TRP A 196 -26.30 -4.38 -3.62
N ASN A 197 -26.65 -3.11 -3.83
CA ASN A 197 -27.11 -2.57 -5.11
C ASN A 197 -28.26 -3.40 -5.71
N SER A 198 -29.25 -3.80 -4.87
CA SER A 198 -30.39 -4.65 -5.28
C SER A 198 -29.95 -5.99 -5.87
N GLY A 199 -28.93 -6.62 -5.31
CA GLY A 199 -28.38 -7.91 -5.72
C GLY A 199 -27.40 -7.84 -6.89
N ARG A 200 -26.93 -6.65 -7.26
CA ARG A 200 -25.85 -6.48 -8.25
C ARG A 200 -24.46 -6.66 -7.63
N GLY A 201 -24.37 -6.51 -6.33
CA GLY A 201 -23.11 -6.69 -5.62
C GLY A 201 -22.30 -5.40 -5.48
N PHE A 202 -21.01 -5.59 -5.30
CA PHE A 202 -20.01 -4.53 -5.28
C PHE A 202 -20.01 -3.76 -6.61
N ASP A 203 -19.95 -2.44 -6.55
CA ASP A 203 -19.85 -1.61 -7.77
C ASP A 203 -18.36 -1.45 -8.13
N PRO A 204 -17.93 -1.89 -9.33
CA PRO A 204 -16.52 -1.83 -9.73
C PRO A 204 -15.94 -0.42 -9.62
N ILE A 205 -14.73 -0.32 -9.06
CA ILE A 205 -14.04 0.95 -8.86
C ILE A 205 -13.62 1.53 -10.23
N GLY A 206 -13.89 2.81 -10.43
CA GLY A 206 -13.55 3.49 -11.69
C GLY A 206 -14.47 3.11 -12.85
N ARG A 207 -15.65 2.63 -12.57
CA ARG A 207 -16.66 2.33 -13.58
C ARG A 207 -17.02 3.56 -14.40
N LEU A 208 -16.98 3.43 -15.73
CA LEU A 208 -17.42 4.45 -16.67
C LEU A 208 -18.92 4.74 -16.48
N ASN A 209 -19.26 5.83 -15.80
CA ASN A 209 -20.63 6.34 -15.78
C ASN A 209 -20.90 7.11 -17.07
N ARG A 210 -21.56 6.46 -18.02
CA ARG A 210 -22.06 7.12 -19.26
C ARG A 210 -23.37 7.87 -18.99
N THR A 211 -23.40 8.80 -18.07
CA THR A 211 -24.51 9.72 -17.93
C THR A 211 -24.14 11.06 -18.61
N GLY A 212 -24.52 11.16 -19.83
CA GLY A 212 -24.79 12.40 -20.60
C GLY A 212 -23.65 13.37 -20.88
N ASN A 213 -22.77 13.73 -19.97
CA ASN A 213 -21.78 14.79 -20.18
C ASN A 213 -20.44 14.63 -19.42
N GLY A 214 -20.17 13.47 -18.86
CA GLY A 214 -18.91 13.26 -18.15
C GLY A 214 -18.54 11.79 -18.14
N VAL A 215 -17.38 11.48 -18.68
CA VAL A 215 -16.71 10.18 -18.46
C VAL A 215 -16.11 10.27 -17.08
N THR A 216 -16.75 9.69 -16.07
CA THR A 216 -16.04 9.35 -14.84
C THR A 216 -15.10 8.21 -15.21
N GLY A 217 -13.82 8.52 -15.23
CA GLY A 217 -12.82 7.65 -15.84
C GLY A 217 -12.41 6.51 -14.95
N SER A 218 -11.62 5.66 -15.55
CA SER A 218 -10.98 4.51 -14.95
C SER A 218 -10.24 4.86 -13.64
N PHE A 219 -9.93 3.85 -12.85
CA PHE A 219 -9.00 3.97 -11.75
C PHE A 219 -7.60 4.37 -12.27
N SER A 220 -7.06 5.45 -11.72
CA SER A 220 -5.73 5.96 -12.03
C SER A 220 -4.96 6.17 -10.72
N GLY A 221 -4.39 5.11 -10.21
CA GLY A 221 -3.67 5.09 -8.94
C GLY A 221 -2.95 3.77 -8.75
N ALA A 222 -2.57 3.48 -7.51
CA ALA A 222 -1.97 2.22 -7.12
C ALA A 222 -2.80 1.55 -6.03
N PHE A 223 -2.88 0.23 -6.08
CA PHE A 223 -3.51 -0.59 -5.05
C PHE A 223 -2.56 -1.72 -4.65
N ASP A 224 -2.10 -1.68 -3.40
CA ASP A 224 -1.17 -2.67 -2.86
C ASP A 224 -1.89 -3.58 -1.86
N GLY A 225 -1.99 -4.86 -2.18
CA GLY A 225 -2.58 -5.85 -1.29
C GLY A 225 -1.69 -6.24 -0.12
N ILE A 226 -0.40 -5.95 -0.16
CA ILE A 226 0.59 -6.19 0.91
C ILE A 226 0.44 -7.58 1.60
N CYS A 227 0.29 -8.64 0.80
CA CYS A 227 0.01 -10.01 1.25
C CYS A 227 -1.34 -10.23 1.95
N HIS A 228 -2.29 -9.31 1.82
CA HIS A 228 -3.67 -9.50 2.26
C HIS A 228 -4.57 -9.96 1.12
N SER A 229 -5.72 -10.51 1.46
CA SER A 229 -6.70 -11.05 0.52
C SER A 229 -8.06 -10.37 0.67
N ILE A 230 -8.78 -10.27 -0.45
CA ILE A 230 -10.21 -9.93 -0.48
C ILE A 230 -10.96 -11.21 -0.84
N GLN A 231 -11.85 -11.67 0.03
CA GLN A 231 -12.56 -12.93 -0.12
C GLN A 231 -14.06 -12.69 -0.28
N ASN A 232 -14.76 -13.64 -0.91
CA ASN A 232 -16.22 -13.64 -1.05
C ASN A 232 -16.79 -12.41 -1.77
N LEU A 233 -16.00 -11.69 -2.55
CA LEU A 233 -16.47 -10.53 -3.32
C LEU A 233 -17.48 -10.96 -4.36
N TYR A 234 -18.67 -10.36 -4.33
CA TYR A 234 -19.72 -10.61 -5.30
C TYR A 234 -19.94 -9.39 -6.19
N ILE A 235 -19.81 -9.60 -7.50
CA ILE A 235 -20.10 -8.61 -8.54
C ILE A 235 -21.01 -9.28 -9.57
N ARG A 236 -22.14 -8.66 -9.91
CA ARG A 236 -23.05 -9.18 -10.92
C ARG A 236 -23.50 -8.09 -11.89
N GLN A 237 -23.27 -8.32 -13.16
CA GLN A 237 -23.85 -7.50 -14.21
C GLN A 237 -25.31 -7.95 -14.48
N ILE A 238 -26.24 -7.00 -14.46
CA ILE A 238 -27.65 -7.24 -14.82
C ILE A 238 -27.97 -6.38 -16.04
N GLY A 239 -28.29 -7.05 -17.18
CA GLY A 239 -28.73 -6.40 -18.41
C GLY A 239 -27.62 -6.08 -19.41
N ASN A 240 -28.04 -5.75 -20.65
CA ASN A 240 -27.16 -5.57 -21.82
C ASN A 240 -26.55 -4.18 -21.93
N GLN A 241 -26.43 -3.43 -20.86
CA GLN A 241 -26.06 -2.00 -20.95
C GLN A 241 -24.55 -1.71 -20.98
N TYR A 242 -23.69 -2.72 -20.78
CA TYR A 242 -22.23 -2.48 -20.74
C TYR A 242 -21.47 -3.61 -21.43
N ASP A 243 -20.55 -3.26 -22.28
CA ASP A 243 -19.69 -4.15 -23.06
C ASP A 243 -18.82 -5.03 -22.16
N GLY A 244 -19.35 -6.18 -21.74
CA GLY A 244 -18.61 -7.41 -21.45
C GLY A 244 -17.51 -7.45 -20.39
N TYR A 245 -17.07 -6.33 -19.81
CA TYR A 245 -15.99 -6.31 -18.86
C TYR A 245 -16.52 -6.16 -17.43
N ILE A 246 -16.31 -7.19 -16.60
CA ILE A 246 -16.58 -7.17 -15.18
C ILE A 246 -15.26 -7.38 -14.49
N GLY A 247 -14.80 -6.37 -13.78
CA GLY A 247 -13.57 -6.41 -13.01
C GLY A 247 -13.74 -5.73 -11.66
N PHE A 248 -12.71 -5.82 -10.84
CA PHE A 248 -12.63 -5.09 -9.58
C PHE A 248 -12.30 -3.60 -9.84
N PHE A 249 -11.46 -3.36 -10.84
CA PHE A 249 -11.09 -2.06 -11.41
C PHE A 249 -11.49 -1.99 -12.87
#